data_7463ab137a350a92b177dc891aed2b19
#
_entry.id   7463ab137a350a92b177dc891aed2b19
#
_cell.length_a   1.000
_cell.length_b   1.000
_cell.length_c   1.000
_cell.angle_alpha   90.00
_cell.angle_beta   90.00
_cell.angle_gamma   90.00
#
_symmetry.space_group_name_H-M   'P 1'
#
loop_
_entity.id
_entity.type
_entity.pdbx_description
1 polymer ?
#
loop_
_entity_poly.entity_id
_entity_poly.type
_entity_poly.pdbx_seq_one_letter_code
_entity_poly.pdbx_strand_id
1 'polypeptide(L)'
;MYKNLLTSKLKFATLFTVLLGSASGLNAQQNALNFDGTDDYIQTTYSGVLGNAPRTVEAWIKLPTTTSGENLVTTWGSDNVNGGRFTVRINSVNGLYKLRIENKGGGVNGTVTLNDGNWHHIAVTYDNSLSTNKYKLYVDGNLDTEGNISTATNTVALTNMIIGRRIVPSLGGFFNGSIDEVRVWDKALTLAEIQANKNYEFCTPPANLKAYFKINEGAVNSNNSTVTSIASSVGSYTGTLNSFALNGASSNYITGSSTLGAVNINSTVTVSGSTLNAAQAGATYQWINCNSGNAPVGVTTQSFTPTVPGNYAVIVTIAGCTQTSSCQSVTLGVHDVDAIPELTLSPNPTNGILNITAKNAIEKVEITNFAGQRLIDFHLNSANAELNISQLKSGVYLVKVISKQQ
;
A
#
# COMPACT_ATOMS: atom_id res chain seq x y z
N MET A 1 34.37 55.01 44.49
CA MET A 1 32.94 54.60 44.65
C MET A 1 32.52 53.87 43.40
N TYR A 2 32.74 52.56 43.37
CA TYR A 2 32.40 51.69 42.23
C TYR A 2 31.09 50.99 42.53
N LYS A 3 30.07 51.19 41.66
CA LYS A 3 28.80 50.43 41.69
C LYS A 3 28.93 49.21 40.82
N ASN A 4 28.87 48.03 41.45
CA ASN A 4 28.69 46.73 40.74
C ASN A 4 27.27 46.61 40.30
N LEU A 5 27.04 46.48 38.97
CA LEU A 5 25.77 46.00 38.40
C LEU A 5 25.82 44.46 38.24
N LEU A 6 25.03 43.79 39.06
CA LEU A 6 24.73 42.35 38.83
C LEU A 6 23.72 42.24 37.67
N THR A 7 24.14 41.66 36.57
CA THR A 7 23.23 41.21 35.52
C THR A 7 22.86 39.73 35.77
N SER A 8 21.66 39.51 36.29
CA SER A 8 21.09 38.18 36.38
C SER A 8 20.70 37.70 34.99
N LYS A 9 21.36 36.67 34.48
CA LYS A 9 20.93 35.93 33.28
C LYS A 9 19.80 35.00 33.67
N LEU A 10 18.57 35.38 33.34
CA LEU A 10 17.40 34.52 33.42
C LEU A 10 17.51 33.49 32.32
N LYS A 11 17.79 32.23 32.65
CA LYS A 11 17.70 31.10 31.71
C LYS A 11 16.23 30.71 31.57
N PHE A 12 15.59 31.09 30.47
CA PHE A 12 14.33 30.49 30.07
C PHE A 12 14.61 29.06 29.63
N ALA A 13 14.28 28.11 30.48
CA ALA A 13 14.15 26.71 30.08
C ALA A 13 12.80 26.57 29.38
N THR A 14 12.79 26.60 28.05
CA THR A 14 11.61 26.22 27.24
C THR A 14 11.45 24.72 27.38
N LEU A 15 10.50 24.33 28.23
CA LEU A 15 10.05 22.93 28.33
C LEU A 15 9.30 22.60 27.05
N PHE A 16 9.98 21.97 26.07
CA PHE A 16 9.36 21.39 24.89
C PHE A 16 8.69 20.11 25.36
N THR A 17 7.40 20.18 25.67
CA THR A 17 6.57 19.01 25.87
C THR A 17 6.38 18.38 24.48
N VAL A 18 7.22 17.40 24.15
CA VAL A 18 6.96 16.51 23.03
C VAL A 18 5.72 15.69 23.43
N LEU A 19 4.56 16.14 22.94
CA LEU A 19 3.39 15.27 22.90
C LEU A 19 3.76 14.13 21.94
N LEU A 20 4.25 13.02 22.47
CA LEU A 20 4.22 11.73 21.81
C LEU A 20 2.73 11.37 21.69
N GLY A 21 2.07 11.90 20.66
CA GLY A 21 0.86 11.33 20.16
C GLY A 21 1.25 9.91 19.74
N SER A 22 0.90 8.91 20.57
CA SER A 22 0.73 7.56 20.10
C SER A 22 -0.26 7.68 18.92
N ALA A 23 0.24 7.62 17.70
CA ALA A 23 -0.57 7.23 16.57
C ALA A 23 -1.00 5.80 16.90
N SER A 24 -2.09 5.67 17.67
CA SER A 24 -2.92 4.49 17.63
C SER A 24 -3.27 4.38 16.14
N GLY A 25 -2.64 3.43 15.45
CA GLY A 25 -3.09 3.04 14.13
C GLY A 25 -4.59 2.88 14.26
N LEU A 26 -5.35 3.71 13.57
CA LEU A 26 -6.76 3.47 13.34
C LEU A 26 -6.74 2.17 12.54
N ASN A 27 -6.79 1.03 13.25
CA ASN A 27 -7.21 -0.20 12.64
C ASN A 27 -8.59 0.15 12.09
N ALA A 28 -8.70 0.25 10.76
CA ALA A 28 -10.01 0.34 10.14
C ALA A 28 -10.81 -0.80 10.75
N GLN A 29 -11.93 -0.47 11.38
CA GLN A 29 -12.76 -1.46 12.05
C GLN A 29 -13.32 -2.32 10.92
N GLN A 30 -12.81 -3.53 10.81
CA GLN A 30 -13.23 -4.50 9.80
C GLN A 30 -14.54 -5.11 10.27
N ASN A 31 -15.65 -4.50 9.85
CA ASN A 31 -17.00 -4.98 10.13
C ASN A 31 -17.57 -5.60 8.87
N ALA A 32 -18.52 -6.48 9.07
CA ALA A 32 -19.34 -7.08 8.02
C ALA A 32 -20.79 -7.05 8.47
N LEU A 33 -21.70 -7.15 7.53
CA LEU A 33 -23.12 -7.27 7.85
C LEU A 33 -23.54 -8.72 7.73
N ASN A 34 -24.16 -9.25 8.79
CA ASN A 34 -24.78 -10.56 8.81
C ASN A 34 -26.25 -10.46 8.35
N PHE A 35 -26.62 -11.32 7.43
CA PHE A 35 -27.94 -11.50 6.84
C PHE A 35 -28.56 -12.78 7.40
N ASP A 36 -29.81 -12.76 7.83
CA ASP A 36 -30.46 -13.89 8.51
C ASP A 36 -31.05 -14.95 7.56
N GLY A 37 -31.02 -14.67 6.25
CA GLY A 37 -31.58 -15.58 5.22
C GLY A 37 -33.10 -15.50 5.06
N THR A 38 -33.79 -14.58 5.76
CA THR A 38 -35.23 -14.49 5.79
C THR A 38 -35.75 -13.33 4.94
N ASP A 39 -35.31 -12.10 5.23
CA ASP A 39 -35.81 -10.90 4.58
C ASP A 39 -34.79 -9.75 4.54
N ASP A 40 -33.59 -9.94 5.09
CA ASP A 40 -32.51 -8.97 5.09
C ASP A 40 -31.98 -8.67 3.67
N TYR A 41 -31.89 -7.40 3.31
CA TYR A 41 -31.24 -6.97 2.06
C TYR A 41 -30.85 -5.49 2.09
N ILE A 42 -29.99 -5.11 1.17
CA ILE A 42 -29.58 -3.72 0.96
C ILE A 42 -30.03 -3.29 -0.43
N GLN A 43 -30.90 -2.26 -0.51
CA GLN A 43 -31.29 -1.62 -1.76
C GLN A 43 -30.34 -0.46 -2.04
N THR A 44 -29.50 -0.56 -3.06
CA THR A 44 -28.59 0.53 -3.42
C THR A 44 -29.20 1.50 -4.42
N THR A 45 -28.59 2.69 -4.54
CA THR A 45 -28.92 3.67 -5.59
C THR A 45 -28.05 3.47 -6.85
N TYR A 46 -27.12 2.52 -6.85
CA TYR A 46 -26.26 2.20 -7.99
C TYR A 46 -27.00 1.33 -9.01
N SER A 47 -27.04 1.75 -10.27
CA SER A 47 -27.74 1.02 -11.34
C SER A 47 -27.03 -0.26 -11.82
N GLY A 48 -25.81 -0.52 -11.34
CA GLY A 48 -24.95 -1.55 -11.89
C GLY A 48 -24.27 -1.13 -13.20
N VAL A 49 -23.42 -2.00 -13.73
CA VAL A 49 -22.83 -1.83 -15.07
C VAL A 49 -23.87 -2.29 -16.10
N LEU A 50 -24.24 -1.41 -17.03
CA LEU A 50 -25.29 -1.66 -17.99
C LEU A 50 -24.80 -2.21 -19.33
N GLY A 51 -25.73 -2.70 -20.14
CA GLY A 51 -25.45 -3.22 -21.46
C GLY A 51 -24.60 -4.49 -21.40
N ASN A 52 -23.73 -4.64 -22.38
CA ASN A 52 -22.77 -5.73 -22.50
C ASN A 52 -21.34 -5.33 -22.14
N ALA A 53 -21.17 -4.19 -21.44
CA ALA A 53 -19.86 -3.71 -21.04
C ALA A 53 -19.13 -4.70 -20.11
N PRO A 54 -17.79 -4.80 -20.18
CA PRO A 54 -17.02 -5.63 -19.28
C PRO A 54 -17.21 -5.19 -17.83
N ARG A 55 -17.16 -6.14 -16.91
CA ARG A 55 -17.37 -5.85 -15.48
C ARG A 55 -16.76 -6.88 -14.58
N THR A 56 -16.55 -6.51 -13.34
CA THR A 56 -16.21 -7.41 -12.24
C THR A 56 -17.07 -7.08 -11.03
N VAL A 57 -17.52 -8.11 -10.32
CA VAL A 57 -18.10 -8.03 -8.98
C VAL A 57 -17.19 -8.79 -8.04
N GLU A 58 -16.84 -8.18 -6.92
CA GLU A 58 -16.09 -8.81 -5.83
C GLU A 58 -16.85 -8.62 -4.52
N ALA A 59 -16.71 -9.58 -3.63
CA ALA A 59 -17.16 -9.48 -2.25
C ALA A 59 -16.39 -10.46 -1.36
N TRP A 60 -16.32 -10.18 -0.06
CA TRP A 60 -16.05 -11.17 0.96
C TRP A 60 -17.37 -11.74 1.47
N ILE A 61 -17.46 -13.05 1.58
CA ILE A 61 -18.66 -13.75 2.04
C ILE A 61 -18.30 -14.81 3.06
N LYS A 62 -19.25 -15.10 3.98
CA LYS A 62 -19.15 -16.22 4.91
C LYS A 62 -20.52 -16.89 5.02
N LEU A 63 -20.60 -18.16 4.66
CA LEU A 63 -21.82 -18.95 4.78
C LEU A 63 -21.71 -19.97 5.91
N PRO A 64 -22.74 -20.13 6.74
CA PRO A 64 -22.78 -21.20 7.72
C PRO A 64 -22.82 -22.58 7.05
N THR A 65 -22.30 -23.60 7.71
CA THR A 65 -22.33 -24.98 7.21
C THR A 65 -23.76 -25.51 7.04
N THR A 66 -24.72 -24.92 7.74
CA THR A 66 -26.15 -25.28 7.72
C THR A 66 -26.97 -24.42 6.76
N THR A 67 -26.32 -23.64 5.89
CA THR A 67 -27.04 -22.76 4.95
C THR A 67 -28.01 -23.55 4.08
N SER A 68 -29.13 -22.93 3.71
CA SER A 68 -30.15 -23.51 2.85
C SER A 68 -30.63 -22.51 1.81
N GLY A 69 -31.33 -22.98 0.80
CA GLY A 69 -31.92 -22.13 -0.23
C GLY A 69 -30.89 -21.53 -1.18
N GLU A 70 -31.25 -20.45 -1.82
CA GLU A 70 -30.40 -19.66 -2.73
C GLU A 70 -29.87 -18.44 -1.98
N ASN A 71 -28.59 -18.21 -2.07
CA ASN A 71 -27.90 -17.14 -1.38
C ASN A 71 -27.42 -16.11 -2.41
N LEU A 72 -28.14 -15.01 -2.58
CA LEU A 72 -27.80 -13.96 -3.54
C LEU A 72 -26.83 -12.95 -2.93
N VAL A 73 -25.69 -12.78 -3.55
CA VAL A 73 -24.70 -11.78 -3.14
C VAL A 73 -25.07 -10.41 -3.71
N THR A 74 -25.17 -10.31 -5.06
CA THR A 74 -25.58 -9.08 -5.73
C THR A 74 -26.43 -9.39 -6.96
N THR A 75 -27.37 -8.48 -7.27
CA THR A 75 -28.16 -8.55 -8.50
C THR A 75 -28.59 -7.15 -8.94
N TRP A 76 -28.68 -6.93 -10.26
CA TRP A 76 -29.26 -5.70 -10.84
C TRP A 76 -29.80 -5.97 -12.24
N GLY A 77 -30.57 -5.02 -12.78
CA GLY A 77 -31.10 -5.09 -14.13
C GLY A 77 -32.56 -5.51 -14.18
N SER A 78 -32.93 -6.48 -15.04
CA SER A 78 -34.31 -6.90 -15.25
C SER A 78 -34.47 -8.39 -15.45
N ASP A 79 -35.48 -8.96 -14.81
CA ASP A 79 -35.95 -10.33 -15.06
C ASP A 79 -36.90 -10.45 -16.25
N ASN A 80 -37.36 -9.34 -16.83
CA ASN A 80 -38.30 -9.34 -17.94
C ASN A 80 -37.64 -9.44 -19.30
N VAL A 81 -36.31 -9.29 -19.37
CA VAL A 81 -35.55 -9.29 -20.63
C VAL A 81 -34.46 -10.38 -20.56
N ASN A 82 -34.38 -11.24 -21.60
CA ASN A 82 -33.29 -12.20 -21.70
C ASN A 82 -31.94 -11.48 -21.74
N GLY A 83 -30.98 -11.93 -20.90
CA GLY A 83 -29.69 -11.28 -20.70
C GLY A 83 -29.77 -9.99 -19.88
N GLY A 84 -30.97 -9.53 -19.48
CA GLY A 84 -31.23 -8.21 -18.91
C GLY A 84 -30.79 -8.01 -17.45
N ARG A 85 -30.41 -9.06 -16.73
CA ARG A 85 -29.88 -8.98 -15.35
C ARG A 85 -28.45 -9.51 -15.26
N PHE A 86 -27.76 -9.10 -14.21
CA PHE A 86 -26.47 -9.68 -13.79
C PHE A 86 -26.60 -10.05 -12.32
N THR A 87 -26.41 -11.35 -12.01
CA THR A 87 -26.64 -11.88 -10.66
C THR A 87 -25.48 -12.76 -10.23
N VAL A 88 -24.83 -12.36 -9.14
CA VAL A 88 -23.82 -13.17 -8.43
C VAL A 88 -24.49 -13.81 -7.24
N ARG A 89 -24.43 -15.11 -7.12
CA ARG A 89 -25.05 -15.86 -6.04
C ARG A 89 -24.27 -17.11 -5.66
N ILE A 90 -24.60 -17.68 -4.52
CA ILE A 90 -24.14 -18.99 -4.11
C ILE A 90 -25.30 -19.96 -4.27
N ASN A 91 -25.09 -21.00 -5.07
CA ASN A 91 -26.11 -21.95 -5.47
C ASN A 91 -25.78 -23.36 -4.95
N SER A 92 -26.79 -24.09 -4.49
CA SER A 92 -26.63 -25.50 -4.13
C SER A 92 -26.48 -26.35 -5.41
N VAL A 93 -25.39 -27.10 -5.47
CA VAL A 93 -25.13 -28.12 -6.51
C VAL A 93 -24.82 -29.41 -5.76
N ASN A 94 -25.74 -30.36 -5.79
CA ASN A 94 -25.65 -31.64 -5.06
C ASN A 94 -25.43 -31.48 -3.55
N GLY A 95 -26.10 -30.49 -2.94
CA GLY A 95 -25.97 -30.19 -1.50
C GLY A 95 -24.73 -29.36 -1.12
N LEU A 96 -23.83 -29.05 -2.07
CA LEU A 96 -22.67 -28.20 -1.87
C LEU A 96 -22.94 -26.80 -2.42
N TYR A 97 -22.63 -25.78 -1.67
CA TYR A 97 -22.88 -24.39 -2.02
C TYR A 97 -21.68 -23.81 -2.76
N LYS A 98 -21.90 -23.39 -4.02
CA LYS A 98 -20.86 -22.98 -4.97
C LYS A 98 -21.16 -21.60 -5.57
N LEU A 99 -20.13 -20.85 -5.92
CA LEU A 99 -20.28 -19.58 -6.63
C LEU A 99 -20.98 -19.79 -7.97
N ARG A 100 -21.92 -18.90 -8.32
CA ARG A 100 -22.61 -18.90 -9.59
C ARG A 100 -22.79 -17.46 -10.10
N ILE A 101 -22.50 -17.30 -11.37
CA ILE A 101 -22.96 -16.15 -12.16
C ILE A 101 -24.13 -16.55 -13.03
N GLU A 102 -25.14 -15.72 -13.10
CA GLU A 102 -26.23 -15.90 -14.04
C GLU A 102 -26.75 -14.58 -14.62
N ASN A 103 -27.28 -14.68 -15.84
CA ASN A 103 -28.16 -13.67 -16.42
C ASN A 103 -29.57 -14.27 -16.60
N LYS A 104 -30.51 -13.49 -17.13
CA LYS A 104 -31.80 -14.05 -17.56
C LYS A 104 -31.62 -14.87 -18.84
N GLY A 105 -31.35 -16.16 -18.68
CA GLY A 105 -31.13 -17.09 -19.78
C GLY A 105 -30.05 -18.14 -19.53
N GLY A 106 -29.41 -18.14 -18.38
CA GLY A 106 -28.44 -19.18 -18.03
C GLY A 106 -27.44 -18.75 -16.97
N GLY A 107 -26.45 -19.58 -16.70
CA GLY A 107 -25.39 -19.28 -15.74
C GLY A 107 -24.21 -20.23 -15.82
N VAL A 108 -23.12 -19.87 -15.14
CA VAL A 108 -21.91 -20.68 -14.94
C VAL A 108 -21.76 -20.97 -13.46
N ASN A 109 -21.59 -22.24 -13.09
CA ASN A 109 -21.35 -22.67 -11.72
C ASN A 109 -19.86 -22.86 -11.46
N GLY A 110 -19.41 -22.46 -10.29
CA GLY A 110 -18.11 -22.82 -9.75
C GLY A 110 -18.04 -24.26 -9.25
N THR A 111 -16.87 -24.63 -8.76
CA THR A 111 -16.56 -25.97 -8.27
C THR A 111 -16.21 -25.98 -6.78
N VAL A 112 -15.68 -24.88 -6.26
CA VAL A 112 -15.28 -24.74 -4.86
C VAL A 112 -16.51 -24.64 -3.95
N THR A 113 -16.48 -25.37 -2.82
CA THR A 113 -17.52 -25.33 -1.79
C THR A 113 -17.27 -24.14 -0.86
N LEU A 114 -18.31 -23.36 -0.55
CA LEU A 114 -18.24 -22.09 0.17
C LEU A 114 -19.02 -22.08 1.48
N ASN A 115 -19.74 -23.14 1.83
CA ASN A 115 -20.50 -23.24 3.07
C ASN A 115 -19.76 -24.05 4.16
N ASP A 116 -18.52 -23.69 4.41
CA ASP A 116 -17.64 -24.31 5.41
C ASP A 116 -17.50 -23.51 6.72
N GLY A 117 -18.20 -22.37 6.79
CA GLY A 117 -18.15 -21.47 7.94
C GLY A 117 -16.97 -20.49 7.95
N ASN A 118 -16.17 -20.47 6.90
CA ASN A 118 -15.03 -19.55 6.76
C ASN A 118 -15.37 -18.37 5.86
N TRP A 119 -14.54 -17.32 5.95
CA TRP A 119 -14.58 -16.21 5.02
C TRP A 119 -13.91 -16.58 3.71
N HIS A 120 -14.56 -16.29 2.59
CA HIS A 120 -14.05 -16.45 1.23
C HIS A 120 -14.15 -15.14 0.46
N HIS A 121 -13.10 -14.78 -0.25
CA HIS A 121 -13.18 -13.74 -1.27
C HIS A 121 -13.71 -14.36 -2.56
N ILE A 122 -14.77 -13.79 -3.10
CA ILE A 122 -15.30 -14.18 -4.40
C ILE A 122 -15.13 -13.04 -5.40
N ALA A 123 -14.84 -13.41 -6.66
CA ALA A 123 -14.88 -12.46 -7.77
C ALA A 123 -15.49 -13.12 -9.00
N VAL A 124 -16.29 -12.34 -9.73
CA VAL A 124 -16.87 -12.75 -11.01
C VAL A 124 -16.57 -11.70 -12.05
N THR A 125 -15.87 -12.08 -13.11
CA THR A 125 -15.58 -11.20 -14.25
C THR A 125 -16.42 -11.55 -15.46
N TYR A 126 -16.78 -10.55 -16.26
CA TYR A 126 -17.38 -10.68 -17.57
C TYR A 126 -16.62 -9.82 -18.57
N ASP A 127 -16.19 -10.44 -19.67
CA ASP A 127 -15.50 -9.77 -20.77
C ASP A 127 -16.18 -10.13 -22.10
N ASN A 128 -16.88 -9.19 -22.70
CA ASN A 128 -17.59 -9.38 -23.96
C ASN A 128 -16.66 -9.43 -25.19
N SER A 129 -15.40 -8.98 -25.06
CA SER A 129 -14.42 -9.00 -26.14
C SER A 129 -13.91 -10.43 -26.44
N LEU A 130 -14.03 -11.33 -25.47
CA LEU A 130 -13.63 -12.72 -25.63
C LEU A 130 -14.65 -13.49 -26.47
N SER A 131 -14.16 -14.42 -27.31
CA SER A 131 -15.01 -15.33 -28.07
C SER A 131 -15.53 -16.50 -27.22
N THR A 132 -14.72 -16.97 -26.27
CA THR A 132 -15.01 -18.06 -25.34
C THR A 132 -14.65 -17.65 -23.94
N ASN A 133 -15.21 -18.33 -22.92
CA ASN A 133 -14.89 -18.09 -21.51
C ASN A 133 -15.06 -16.62 -21.08
N LYS A 134 -16.16 -16.03 -21.54
CA LYS A 134 -16.51 -14.63 -21.24
C LYS A 134 -16.70 -14.38 -19.75
N TYR A 135 -17.09 -15.41 -19.00
CA TYR A 135 -17.28 -15.35 -17.56
C TYR A 135 -16.18 -16.16 -16.88
N LYS A 136 -15.57 -15.56 -15.85
CA LYS A 136 -14.62 -16.25 -14.98
C LYS A 136 -15.02 -16.05 -13.54
N LEU A 137 -15.00 -17.13 -12.79
CA LEU A 137 -15.31 -17.18 -11.37
C LEU A 137 -14.04 -17.44 -10.61
N TYR A 138 -13.82 -16.67 -9.55
CA TYR A 138 -12.62 -16.79 -8.72
C TYR A 138 -13.03 -16.94 -7.25
N VAL A 139 -12.32 -17.79 -6.53
CA VAL A 139 -12.43 -17.97 -5.09
C VAL A 139 -11.05 -17.80 -4.46
N ASP A 140 -10.96 -16.98 -3.44
CA ASP A 140 -9.73 -16.67 -2.68
C ASP A 140 -8.54 -16.24 -3.56
N GLY A 141 -8.86 -15.58 -4.68
CA GLY A 141 -7.85 -15.11 -5.64
C GLY A 141 -7.33 -16.20 -6.58
N ASN A 142 -8.01 -17.34 -6.69
CA ASN A 142 -7.70 -18.39 -7.65
C ASN A 142 -8.85 -18.57 -8.64
N LEU A 143 -8.52 -18.87 -9.89
CA LEU A 143 -9.56 -19.21 -10.90
C LEU A 143 -10.22 -20.52 -10.49
N ASP A 144 -11.54 -20.47 -10.26
CA ASP A 144 -12.36 -21.64 -9.93
C ASP A 144 -12.96 -22.26 -11.21
N THR A 145 -13.61 -21.43 -12.03
CA THR A 145 -14.27 -21.90 -13.26
C THR A 145 -14.35 -20.75 -14.26
N GLU A 146 -14.39 -21.11 -15.53
CA GLU A 146 -14.71 -20.18 -16.62
C GLU A 146 -15.70 -20.80 -17.61
N GLY A 147 -16.44 -19.95 -18.34
CA GLY A 147 -17.42 -20.46 -19.31
C GLY A 147 -18.21 -19.35 -20.00
N ASN A 148 -19.20 -19.79 -20.77
CA ASN A 148 -20.13 -18.94 -21.50
C ASN A 148 -21.57 -19.18 -21.02
N ILE A 149 -22.37 -18.13 -21.10
CA ILE A 149 -23.83 -18.23 -21.04
C ILE A 149 -24.35 -18.08 -22.49
N SER A 150 -25.23 -18.97 -22.92
CA SER A 150 -25.75 -18.97 -24.29
C SER A 150 -26.49 -17.67 -24.64
N THR A 151 -27.22 -17.12 -23.69
CA THR A 151 -27.87 -15.79 -23.82
C THR A 151 -26.85 -14.69 -23.56
N ALA A 152 -26.69 -13.81 -24.53
CA ALA A 152 -25.77 -12.64 -24.37
C ALA A 152 -26.21 -11.74 -23.22
N THR A 153 -25.27 -11.32 -22.40
CA THR A 153 -25.53 -10.33 -21.34
C THR A 153 -25.75 -8.95 -21.98
N ASN A 154 -26.87 -8.34 -21.64
CA ASN A 154 -27.25 -6.98 -22.02
C ASN A 154 -28.12 -6.38 -20.91
N THR A 155 -27.49 -6.04 -19.79
CA THR A 155 -28.20 -5.55 -18.59
C THR A 155 -28.92 -4.23 -18.84
N VAL A 156 -30.14 -4.12 -18.34
CA VAL A 156 -30.98 -2.92 -18.53
C VAL A 156 -31.17 -2.17 -17.20
N ALA A 157 -31.35 -0.86 -17.29
CA ALA A 157 -31.55 0.02 -16.12
C ALA A 157 -33.00 -0.02 -15.62
N LEU A 158 -33.42 -1.13 -15.01
CA LEU A 158 -34.77 -1.24 -14.44
C LEU A 158 -34.72 -1.33 -12.90
N THR A 159 -33.88 -2.19 -12.36
CA THR A 159 -33.66 -2.32 -10.92
C THR A 159 -32.22 -2.02 -10.60
N ASN A 160 -32.00 -1.08 -9.69
CA ASN A 160 -30.69 -0.79 -9.13
C ASN A 160 -30.14 -1.99 -8.36
N MET A 161 -28.85 -2.02 -8.17
CA MET A 161 -28.17 -3.14 -7.50
C MET A 161 -28.75 -3.38 -6.11
N ILE A 162 -29.06 -4.63 -5.86
CA ILE A 162 -29.47 -5.15 -4.56
C ILE A 162 -28.35 -6.07 -4.06
N ILE A 163 -28.06 -5.99 -2.77
CA ILE A 163 -27.18 -6.91 -2.06
C ILE A 163 -28.04 -7.76 -1.13
N GLY A 164 -27.86 -9.07 -1.16
CA GLY A 164 -28.51 -10.01 -0.24
C GLY A 164 -29.85 -10.58 -0.70
N ARG A 165 -30.42 -10.21 -1.88
CA ARG A 165 -31.66 -10.85 -2.38
C ARG A 165 -31.84 -10.74 -3.89
N ARG A 166 -32.85 -11.47 -4.41
CA ARG A 166 -33.29 -11.39 -5.83
C ARG A 166 -33.94 -10.05 -6.19
N ILE A 167 -33.97 -9.74 -7.51
CA ILE A 167 -34.74 -8.64 -8.07
C ILE A 167 -36.23 -8.83 -7.77
N VAL A 168 -36.76 -10.07 -7.92
CA VAL A 168 -38.15 -10.43 -7.67
C VAL A 168 -38.28 -11.01 -6.26
N PRO A 169 -38.79 -10.27 -5.28
CA PRO A 169 -38.80 -10.69 -3.87
C PRO A 169 -39.60 -11.98 -3.61
N SER A 170 -40.69 -12.18 -4.35
CA SER A 170 -41.58 -13.35 -4.20
C SER A 170 -40.91 -14.68 -4.53
N LEU A 171 -39.73 -14.68 -5.16
CA LEU A 171 -38.97 -15.86 -5.48
C LEU A 171 -37.92 -16.22 -4.38
N GLY A 172 -37.90 -15.48 -3.27
CA GLY A 172 -36.95 -15.70 -2.18
C GLY A 172 -35.50 -15.39 -2.58
N GLY A 173 -34.56 -16.21 -2.13
CA GLY A 173 -33.14 -16.07 -2.44
C GLY A 173 -32.45 -15.01 -1.58
N PHE A 174 -32.90 -14.87 -0.33
CA PHE A 174 -32.22 -14.05 0.65
C PHE A 174 -30.90 -14.70 1.09
N PHE A 175 -29.90 -13.88 1.33
CA PHE A 175 -28.58 -14.35 1.73
C PHE A 175 -28.59 -14.79 3.19
N ASN A 176 -28.12 -15.98 3.46
CA ASN A 176 -27.93 -16.50 4.84
C ASN A 176 -26.45 -16.57 5.14
N GLY A 177 -25.93 -15.60 5.89
CA GLY A 177 -24.52 -15.49 6.21
C GLY A 177 -24.04 -14.06 6.30
N SER A 178 -22.78 -13.81 5.99
CA SER A 178 -22.23 -12.45 6.10
C SER A 178 -21.61 -11.99 4.79
N ILE A 179 -21.77 -10.71 4.50
CA ILE A 179 -21.22 -10.05 3.32
C ILE A 179 -20.42 -8.83 3.78
N ASP A 180 -19.29 -8.61 3.08
CA ASP A 180 -18.38 -7.50 3.30
C ASP A 180 -17.72 -7.07 1.99
N GLU A 181 -17.20 -5.85 1.91
CA GLU A 181 -16.35 -5.37 0.82
C GLU A 181 -16.91 -5.55 -0.59
N VAL A 182 -18.16 -5.16 -0.80
CA VAL A 182 -18.82 -5.31 -2.11
C VAL A 182 -18.28 -4.27 -3.09
N ARG A 183 -17.62 -4.73 -4.15
CA ARG A 183 -16.99 -3.91 -5.18
C ARG A 183 -17.55 -4.21 -6.56
N VAL A 184 -17.82 -3.18 -7.36
CA VAL A 184 -18.24 -3.32 -8.75
C VAL A 184 -17.35 -2.47 -9.65
N TRP A 185 -16.78 -3.12 -10.66
CA TRP A 185 -15.86 -2.53 -11.63
C TRP A 185 -16.49 -2.50 -13.03
N ASP A 186 -16.18 -1.46 -13.83
CA ASP A 186 -16.50 -1.42 -15.26
C ASP A 186 -15.39 -2.03 -16.13
N LYS A 187 -14.66 -2.97 -15.58
CA LYS A 187 -13.55 -3.68 -16.20
C LYS A 187 -13.61 -5.16 -15.80
N ALA A 188 -13.28 -6.06 -16.71
CA ALA A 188 -12.94 -7.44 -16.35
C ALA A 188 -11.53 -7.46 -15.76
N LEU A 189 -11.42 -7.62 -14.44
CA LEU A 189 -10.13 -7.68 -13.74
C LEU A 189 -9.37 -8.94 -14.15
N THR A 190 -8.06 -8.82 -14.25
CA THR A 190 -7.15 -9.95 -14.40
C THR A 190 -6.97 -10.69 -13.08
N LEU A 191 -6.49 -11.93 -13.12
CA LEU A 191 -6.14 -12.70 -11.92
C LEU A 191 -5.16 -11.93 -11.01
N ALA A 192 -4.14 -11.31 -11.59
CA ALA A 192 -3.14 -10.55 -10.84
C ALA A 192 -3.76 -9.32 -10.12
N GLU A 193 -4.70 -8.62 -10.76
CA GLU A 193 -5.42 -7.50 -10.14
C GLU A 193 -6.31 -7.98 -8.98
N ILE A 194 -7.03 -9.09 -9.13
CA ILE A 194 -7.84 -9.68 -8.06
C ILE A 194 -6.95 -10.08 -6.88
N GLN A 195 -5.84 -10.77 -7.14
CA GLN A 195 -4.90 -11.18 -6.09
C GLN A 195 -4.27 -9.99 -5.36
N ALA A 196 -3.91 -8.94 -6.09
CA ALA A 196 -3.32 -7.73 -5.51
C ALA A 196 -4.29 -6.96 -4.63
N ASN A 197 -5.59 -7.00 -4.93
CA ASN A 197 -6.58 -6.10 -4.34
C ASN A 197 -7.48 -6.75 -3.27
N LYS A 198 -7.63 -8.08 -3.28
CA LYS A 198 -8.63 -8.77 -2.47
C LYS A 198 -8.52 -8.58 -0.97
N ASN A 199 -7.30 -8.36 -0.45
CA ASN A 199 -7.03 -8.28 0.99
C ASN A 199 -6.96 -6.84 1.53
N TYR A 200 -7.22 -5.82 0.69
CA TYR A 200 -7.03 -4.42 1.10
C TYR A 200 -8.25 -3.58 0.84
N GLU A 201 -8.55 -2.68 1.76
CA GLU A 201 -9.40 -1.52 1.49
C GLU A 201 -8.63 -0.48 0.66
N PHE A 202 -9.28 0.14 -0.31
CA PHE A 202 -8.67 1.23 -1.08
C PHE A 202 -8.74 2.56 -0.32
N CYS A 203 -7.60 3.24 -0.13
CA CYS A 203 -7.56 4.62 0.32
C CYS A 203 -7.88 5.58 -0.84
N THR A 204 -7.33 5.28 -2.03
CA THR A 204 -7.66 5.97 -3.27
C THR A 204 -8.24 4.95 -4.24
N PRO A 205 -9.53 5.01 -4.52
CA PRO A 205 -10.17 4.06 -5.41
C PRO A 205 -9.62 4.14 -6.83
N PRO A 206 -9.32 2.98 -7.48
CA PRO A 206 -8.94 2.96 -8.89
C PRO A 206 -10.04 3.49 -9.82
N ALA A 207 -9.68 4.06 -10.97
CA ALA A 207 -10.62 4.72 -11.89
C ALA A 207 -11.74 3.81 -12.41
N ASN A 208 -11.48 2.51 -12.55
CA ASN A 208 -12.47 1.53 -13.02
C ASN A 208 -13.36 0.97 -11.91
N LEU A 209 -13.13 1.28 -10.66
CA LEU A 209 -14.02 0.94 -9.54
C LEU A 209 -15.20 1.92 -9.56
N LYS A 210 -16.43 1.41 -9.68
CA LYS A 210 -17.64 2.22 -9.87
C LYS A 210 -18.54 2.29 -8.65
N ALA A 211 -18.56 1.24 -7.85
CA ALA A 211 -19.22 1.23 -6.55
C ALA A 211 -18.38 0.39 -5.57
N TYR A 212 -18.29 0.84 -4.33
CA TYR A 212 -17.54 0.16 -3.29
C TYR A 212 -18.19 0.39 -1.93
N PHE A 213 -18.89 -0.62 -1.44
CA PHE A 213 -19.54 -0.64 -0.15
C PHE A 213 -18.67 -1.43 0.83
N LYS A 214 -18.01 -0.70 1.74
CA LYS A 214 -17.12 -1.28 2.77
C LYS A 214 -17.87 -1.93 3.92
N ILE A 215 -19.13 -1.55 4.14
CA ILE A 215 -20.04 -2.07 5.18
C ILE A 215 -19.47 -1.92 6.60
N ASN A 216 -18.83 -0.80 6.90
CA ASN A 216 -18.14 -0.50 8.17
C ASN A 216 -18.92 0.51 9.05
N GLU A 217 -20.19 0.83 8.77
CA GLU A 217 -20.94 1.91 9.40
C GLU A 217 -21.42 1.60 10.82
N GLY A 218 -21.55 0.33 11.18
CA GLY A 218 -22.02 -0.11 12.50
C GLY A 218 -20.93 -0.65 13.41
N ALA A 219 -21.24 -0.83 14.67
CA ALA A 219 -20.36 -1.44 15.66
C ALA A 219 -20.70 -2.94 15.85
N VAL A 220 -19.65 -3.77 15.98
CA VAL A 220 -19.80 -5.23 16.12
C VAL A 220 -20.64 -5.60 17.32
N ASN A 221 -21.66 -6.47 17.11
CA ASN A 221 -22.56 -7.01 18.14
C ASN A 221 -23.19 -5.95 19.08
N SER A 222 -23.38 -4.75 18.57
CA SER A 222 -23.92 -3.62 19.31
C SER A 222 -25.34 -3.29 18.84
N ASN A 223 -26.01 -2.34 19.50
CA ASN A 223 -27.25 -1.77 18.99
C ASN A 223 -26.92 -0.76 17.87
N ASN A 224 -27.21 -1.15 16.63
CA ASN A 224 -26.99 -0.36 15.42
C ASN A 224 -28.31 0.16 14.83
N SER A 225 -29.41 0.22 15.60
CA SER A 225 -30.75 0.60 15.11
C SER A 225 -30.83 2.00 14.48
N THR A 226 -29.83 2.83 14.69
CA THR A 226 -29.71 4.16 14.06
C THR A 226 -28.99 4.12 12.71
N VAL A 227 -28.35 3.00 12.36
CA VAL A 227 -27.66 2.82 11.07
C VAL A 227 -28.67 2.32 10.04
N THR A 228 -29.27 3.21 9.29
CA THR A 228 -30.32 2.88 8.30
C THR A 228 -29.78 2.70 6.88
N SER A 229 -28.53 3.07 6.65
CA SER A 229 -27.92 3.02 5.33
C SER A 229 -26.41 2.86 5.40
N ILE A 230 -25.84 2.34 4.31
CA ILE A 230 -24.41 2.29 4.04
C ILE A 230 -24.05 3.22 2.89
N ALA A 231 -22.82 3.70 2.83
CA ALA A 231 -22.32 4.56 1.77
C ALA A 231 -21.30 3.84 0.89
N SER A 232 -21.37 4.12 -0.40
CA SER A 232 -20.28 3.74 -1.31
C SER A 232 -19.13 4.74 -1.18
N SER A 233 -17.91 4.25 -1.03
CA SER A 233 -16.70 5.10 -1.05
C SER A 233 -16.31 5.57 -2.46
N VAL A 234 -17.05 5.13 -3.49
CA VAL A 234 -16.87 5.53 -4.89
C VAL A 234 -18.22 5.90 -5.50
N GLY A 235 -18.29 7.04 -6.16
CA GLY A 235 -19.56 7.61 -6.60
C GLY A 235 -20.43 8.01 -5.39
N SER A 236 -21.42 8.79 -5.58
CA SER A 236 -22.30 9.22 -4.47
C SER A 236 -23.46 8.24 -4.26
N TYR A 237 -23.18 6.94 -4.19
CA TYR A 237 -24.21 5.92 -4.03
C TYR A 237 -24.41 5.56 -2.56
N THR A 238 -25.65 5.22 -2.21
CA THR A 238 -26.04 4.73 -0.89
C THR A 238 -26.75 3.39 -1.00
N GLY A 239 -26.77 2.62 0.08
CA GLY A 239 -27.53 1.38 0.21
C GLY A 239 -28.41 1.47 1.45
N THR A 240 -29.73 1.40 1.30
CA THR A 240 -30.68 1.35 2.42
C THR A 240 -30.73 -0.06 2.98
N LEU A 241 -30.56 -0.19 4.28
CA LEU A 241 -30.72 -1.44 5.02
C LEU A 241 -32.22 -1.73 5.19
N ASN A 242 -32.66 -2.91 4.77
CA ASN A 242 -34.05 -3.33 4.86
C ASN A 242 -34.16 -4.61 5.69
N SER A 243 -35.10 -4.63 6.59
CA SER A 243 -35.48 -5.73 7.49
C SER A 243 -34.44 -6.12 8.55
N PHE A 244 -33.24 -5.57 8.51
CA PHE A 244 -32.20 -5.88 9.50
C PHE A 244 -32.66 -5.55 10.93
N ALA A 245 -32.48 -6.49 11.85
CA ALA A 245 -32.76 -6.28 13.28
C ALA A 245 -31.82 -5.25 13.91
N LEU A 246 -30.59 -5.16 13.44
CA LEU A 246 -29.53 -4.23 13.87
C LEU A 246 -29.26 -4.25 15.38
N ASN A 247 -29.57 -5.38 16.03
CA ASN A 247 -29.35 -5.60 17.45
C ASN A 247 -29.05 -7.10 17.69
N GLY A 248 -28.05 -7.39 18.52
CA GLY A 248 -27.65 -8.76 18.78
C GLY A 248 -26.62 -9.32 17.78
N ALA A 249 -26.56 -10.65 17.70
CA ALA A 249 -25.50 -11.37 16.97
C ALA A 249 -25.87 -11.77 15.54
N SER A 250 -27.11 -11.62 15.12
CA SER A 250 -27.59 -11.93 13.76
C SER A 250 -28.36 -10.75 13.19
N SER A 251 -28.49 -10.68 11.86
CA SER A 251 -29.12 -9.55 11.18
C SER A 251 -28.54 -8.20 11.64
N ASN A 252 -27.23 -8.14 11.80
CA ASN A 252 -26.51 -7.03 12.42
C ASN A 252 -25.04 -7.03 12.01
N TYR A 253 -24.29 -6.00 12.42
CA TYR A 253 -22.86 -5.90 12.21
C TYR A 253 -22.08 -6.90 13.07
N ILE A 254 -21.16 -7.61 12.44
CA ILE A 254 -20.26 -8.59 13.04
C ILE A 254 -18.81 -8.28 12.66
N THR A 255 -17.86 -8.98 13.25
CA THR A 255 -16.44 -8.90 12.81
C THR A 255 -16.29 -9.44 11.40
N GLY A 256 -15.71 -8.64 10.54
CA GLY A 256 -15.40 -8.99 9.14
C GLY A 256 -14.27 -10.01 9.04
N SER A 257 -13.75 -10.21 7.82
CA SER A 257 -12.65 -11.14 7.57
C SER A 257 -11.35 -10.65 8.20
N SER A 258 -10.67 -11.51 8.95
CA SER A 258 -9.36 -11.21 9.55
C SER A 258 -8.23 -11.07 8.52
N THR A 259 -8.44 -11.53 7.29
CA THR A 259 -7.48 -11.39 6.18
C THR A 259 -7.63 -10.05 5.47
N LEU A 260 -8.73 -9.35 5.70
CA LEU A 260 -8.95 -8.01 5.22
C LEU A 260 -8.27 -7.04 6.20
N GLY A 261 -7.27 -6.32 5.76
CA GLY A 261 -6.53 -5.37 6.59
C GLY A 261 -6.73 -3.94 6.11
N ALA A 262 -6.85 -3.01 7.06
CA ALA A 262 -6.38 -1.66 6.77
C ALA A 262 -4.95 -1.78 6.24
N VAL A 263 -4.62 -1.07 5.16
CA VAL A 263 -3.26 -1.13 4.61
C VAL A 263 -2.30 -0.64 5.69
N ASN A 264 -1.68 -1.57 6.39
CA ASN A 264 -0.62 -1.25 7.34
C ASN A 264 0.68 -1.08 6.54
N ILE A 265 1.01 0.18 6.23
CA ILE A 265 2.22 0.50 5.49
C ILE A 265 3.39 0.58 6.47
N ASN A 266 4.35 -0.30 6.33
CA ASN A 266 5.62 -0.18 7.03
C ASN A 266 6.51 0.85 6.32
N SER A 267 6.45 2.10 6.74
CA SER A 267 7.28 3.18 6.18
C SER A 267 8.68 3.27 6.76
N THR A 268 9.12 2.29 7.55
CA THR A 268 10.48 2.27 8.11
C THR A 268 11.52 2.22 7.00
N VAL A 269 12.59 3.01 7.17
CA VAL A 269 13.77 3.01 6.29
C VAL A 269 14.96 2.50 7.09
N THR A 270 15.67 1.53 6.54
CA THR A 270 16.96 1.08 7.05
C THR A 270 18.09 1.72 6.25
N VAL A 271 19.16 2.09 6.94
CA VAL A 271 20.35 2.73 6.35
C VAL A 271 21.49 1.72 6.36
N SER A 272 22.10 1.45 5.21
CA SER A 272 23.27 0.58 5.07
C SER A 272 24.34 1.31 4.25
N GLY A 273 25.36 1.80 4.92
CA GLY A 273 26.31 2.75 4.31
C GLY A 273 25.59 4.01 3.85
N SER A 274 25.69 4.33 2.57
CA SER A 274 24.95 5.45 1.94
C SER A 274 23.64 5.03 1.30
N THR A 275 23.25 3.75 1.37
CA THR A 275 22.02 3.24 0.75
C THR A 275 20.88 3.20 1.75
N LEU A 276 19.74 3.74 1.34
CA LEU A 276 18.48 3.73 2.06
C LEU A 276 17.60 2.63 1.48
N ASN A 277 16.98 1.81 2.35
CA ASN A 277 16.08 0.72 1.94
C ASN A 277 14.75 0.87 2.65
N ALA A 278 13.65 0.95 1.90
CA ALA A 278 12.30 0.91 2.45
C ALA A 278 11.97 -0.51 2.91
N ALA A 279 11.47 -0.66 4.13
CA ALA A 279 11.17 -1.97 4.73
C ALA A 279 9.97 -2.65 4.06
N GLN A 280 9.01 -1.88 3.55
CA GLN A 280 7.83 -2.42 2.87
C GLN A 280 8.22 -3.06 1.54
N ALA A 281 7.86 -4.32 1.33
CA ALA A 281 7.94 -4.97 0.03
C ALA A 281 6.63 -4.87 -0.75
N GLY A 282 6.67 -5.01 -2.10
CA GLY A 282 5.49 -5.06 -2.96
C GLY A 282 4.69 -3.76 -3.05
N ALA A 283 5.30 -2.63 -2.71
CA ALA A 283 4.72 -1.29 -2.77
C ALA A 283 5.26 -0.51 -3.98
N THR A 284 4.68 0.65 -4.24
CA THR A 284 5.32 1.69 -5.05
C THR A 284 6.01 2.70 -4.14
N TYR A 285 7.12 3.25 -4.61
CA TYR A 285 7.99 4.12 -3.82
C TYR A 285 8.22 5.44 -4.55
N GLN A 286 8.32 6.52 -3.78
CA GLN A 286 8.78 7.81 -4.26
C GLN A 286 9.73 8.40 -3.22
N TRP A 287 11.02 8.43 -3.51
CA TRP A 287 12.00 9.08 -2.63
C TRP A 287 11.93 10.58 -2.78
N ILE A 288 12.07 11.29 -1.66
CA ILE A 288 11.97 12.75 -1.54
C ILE A 288 13.15 13.30 -0.74
N ASN A 289 13.53 14.55 -1.05
CA ASN A 289 14.55 15.28 -0.32
C ASN A 289 13.89 16.20 0.72
N CYS A 290 14.07 15.87 2.00
CA CYS A 290 13.51 16.63 3.11
C CYS A 290 14.08 18.06 3.23
N ASN A 291 15.30 18.28 2.76
CA ASN A 291 15.94 19.61 2.78
C ASN A 291 15.41 20.54 1.68
N SER A 292 14.71 20.00 0.68
CA SER A 292 14.18 20.74 -0.46
C SER A 292 12.64 20.74 -0.49
N GLY A 293 12.00 20.89 0.69
CA GLY A 293 10.54 20.91 0.80
C GLY A 293 9.85 19.62 0.36
N ASN A 294 10.49 18.47 0.58
CA ASN A 294 10.02 17.15 0.17
C ASN A 294 9.92 16.97 -1.37
N ALA A 295 10.78 17.64 -2.12
CA ALA A 295 10.82 17.49 -3.57
C ALA A 295 11.21 16.06 -3.97
N PRO A 296 10.50 15.45 -4.97
CA PRO A 296 10.87 14.14 -5.49
C PRO A 296 12.28 14.10 -6.06
N VAL A 297 13.04 13.03 -5.79
CA VAL A 297 14.38 12.82 -6.34
C VAL A 297 14.40 11.94 -7.60
N GLY A 298 13.23 11.57 -8.12
CA GLY A 298 13.09 10.79 -9.36
C GLY A 298 13.35 9.29 -9.21
N VAL A 299 13.62 8.78 -8.00
CA VAL A 299 13.85 7.36 -7.72
C VAL A 299 12.58 6.72 -7.17
N THR A 300 12.16 5.60 -7.80
CA THR A 300 10.92 4.87 -7.48
C THR A 300 11.16 3.40 -7.12
N THR A 301 12.41 3.00 -6.90
CA THR A 301 12.79 1.66 -6.43
C THR A 301 12.73 1.56 -4.91
N GLN A 302 12.64 0.35 -4.39
CA GLN A 302 12.62 0.09 -2.94
C GLN A 302 13.89 0.62 -2.24
N SER A 303 15.01 0.62 -2.94
CA SER A 303 16.31 1.11 -2.46
C SER A 303 16.70 2.40 -3.18
N PHE A 304 17.38 3.30 -2.45
CA PHE A 304 17.89 4.56 -2.97
C PHE A 304 19.29 4.83 -2.39
N THR A 305 20.24 5.16 -3.26
CA THR A 305 21.58 5.60 -2.86
C THR A 305 21.75 7.05 -3.30
N PRO A 306 21.66 8.03 -2.38
CA PRO A 306 21.88 9.42 -2.70
C PRO A 306 23.29 9.69 -3.20
N THR A 307 23.44 10.60 -4.16
CA THR A 307 24.73 11.11 -4.66
C THR A 307 25.12 12.44 -4.04
N VAL A 308 24.26 13.02 -3.22
CA VAL A 308 24.47 14.27 -2.50
C VAL A 308 24.14 14.06 -1.02
N PRO A 309 24.95 14.57 -0.08
CA PRO A 309 24.61 14.52 1.35
C PRO A 309 23.30 15.25 1.60
N GLY A 310 22.47 14.72 2.52
CA GLY A 310 21.18 15.32 2.83
C GLY A 310 20.27 14.43 3.66
N ASN A 311 19.05 14.92 3.91
CA ASN A 311 18.01 14.17 4.58
C ASN A 311 16.99 13.69 3.54
N TYR A 312 16.68 12.41 3.55
CA TYR A 312 15.80 11.77 2.58
C TYR A 312 14.72 10.94 3.27
N ALA A 313 13.55 10.93 2.68
CA ALA A 313 12.45 10.08 3.11
C ALA A 313 11.85 9.37 1.89
N VAL A 314 11.02 8.37 2.14
CA VAL A 314 10.28 7.65 1.10
C VAL A 314 8.77 7.75 1.35
N ILE A 315 8.01 8.03 0.30
CA ILE A 315 6.57 7.85 0.25
C ILE A 315 6.33 6.44 -0.25
N VAL A 316 5.73 5.60 0.59
CA VAL A 316 5.35 4.22 0.27
C VAL A 316 3.86 4.17 -0.02
N THR A 317 3.46 3.51 -1.13
CA THR A 317 2.06 3.43 -1.54
C THR A 317 1.65 1.98 -1.78
N ILE A 318 0.54 1.55 -1.16
CA ILE A 318 -0.12 0.25 -1.39
C ILE A 318 -1.62 0.51 -1.52
N ALA A 319 -2.27 -0.05 -2.54
CA ALA A 319 -3.71 0.09 -2.78
C ALA A 319 -4.21 1.55 -2.74
N GLY A 320 -3.37 2.50 -3.17
CA GLY A 320 -3.65 3.93 -3.12
C GLY A 320 -3.49 4.58 -1.74
N CYS A 321 -3.18 3.82 -0.69
CA CYS A 321 -2.81 4.37 0.62
C CYS A 321 -1.33 4.76 0.61
N THR A 322 -1.01 5.91 1.17
CA THR A 322 0.37 6.41 1.24
C THR A 322 0.81 6.66 2.67
N GLN A 323 2.05 6.34 2.96
CA GLN A 323 2.71 6.73 4.21
C GLN A 323 4.13 7.20 3.90
N THR A 324 4.52 8.32 4.54
CA THR A 324 5.86 8.89 4.40
C THR A 324 6.70 8.45 5.60
N SER A 325 7.93 8.03 5.34
CA SER A 325 8.90 7.71 6.39
C SER A 325 9.38 8.96 7.13
N SER A 326 10.00 8.75 8.29
CA SER A 326 10.89 9.79 8.87
C SER A 326 12.06 10.07 7.92
N CYS A 327 12.56 11.32 7.95
CA CYS A 327 13.77 11.68 7.19
C CYS A 327 15.00 10.98 7.79
N GLN A 328 15.79 10.36 6.92
CA GLN A 328 17.06 9.71 7.25
C GLN A 328 18.21 10.57 6.77
N SER A 329 19.16 10.86 7.65
CA SER A 329 20.37 11.62 7.28
C SER A 329 21.37 10.72 6.57
N VAL A 330 21.81 11.12 5.40
CA VAL A 330 22.88 10.47 4.65
C VAL A 330 24.04 11.45 4.54
N THR A 331 25.14 11.12 5.18
CA THR A 331 26.43 11.78 4.98
C THR A 331 27.22 10.92 4.00
N LEU A 332 27.56 11.50 2.83
CA LEU A 332 28.54 10.87 1.98
C LEU A 332 29.89 11.16 2.64
N GLY A 333 30.32 10.24 3.49
CA GLY A 333 31.67 10.29 3.99
C GLY A 333 32.64 10.25 2.80
N VAL A 334 33.61 11.15 2.73
CA VAL A 334 34.91 10.73 2.19
C VAL A 334 35.23 9.49 3.01
N HIS A 335 35.42 8.32 2.37
CA HIS A 335 36.09 7.25 3.06
C HIS A 335 37.31 7.89 3.72
N ASP A 336 37.33 7.96 5.04
CA ASP A 336 38.62 7.96 5.72
C ASP A 336 39.29 6.70 5.17
N VAL A 337 40.19 6.90 4.21
CA VAL A 337 41.15 5.90 3.86
C VAL A 337 41.74 5.56 5.20
N ASP A 338 41.52 4.32 5.67
CA ASP A 338 42.03 3.82 6.94
C ASP A 338 43.37 4.50 7.12
N ALA A 339 43.50 5.34 8.19
CA ALA A 339 44.69 6.14 8.41
C ALA A 339 45.83 5.14 8.25
N ILE A 340 46.65 5.31 7.18
CA ILE A 340 47.74 4.36 6.97
C ILE A 340 48.54 4.39 8.26
N PRO A 341 48.51 3.34 9.10
CA PRO A 341 48.88 3.46 10.53
C PRO A 341 50.35 3.90 10.73
N GLU A 342 51.06 4.13 9.66
CA GLU A 342 52.48 4.34 9.64
C GLU A 342 52.92 5.51 8.74
N LEU A 343 52.02 6.41 8.29
CA LEU A 343 52.36 7.66 7.63
C LEU A 343 52.27 8.82 8.60
N THR A 344 53.39 9.48 8.88
CA THR A 344 53.43 10.67 9.72
C THR A 344 53.95 11.88 8.92
N LEU A 345 53.32 13.02 9.14
CA LEU A 345 53.72 14.33 8.62
C LEU A 345 53.99 15.28 9.79
N SER A 346 55.21 15.74 9.95
CA SER A 346 55.56 16.62 11.08
C SER A 346 56.67 17.60 10.71
N PRO A 347 56.65 18.80 11.32
CA PRO A 347 55.58 19.40 12.08
C PRO A 347 54.40 19.82 11.17
N ASN A 348 53.18 19.71 11.68
CA ASN A 348 52.00 20.27 11.03
C ASN A 348 51.18 21.05 12.06
N PRO A 349 51.13 22.40 11.99
CA PRO A 349 51.71 23.28 10.94
C PRO A 349 53.24 23.29 10.91
N THR A 350 53.82 23.61 9.74
CA THR A 350 55.26 23.70 9.51
C THR A 350 55.64 25.13 9.11
N ASN A 351 56.86 25.53 9.50
CA ASN A 351 57.46 26.84 9.15
C ASN A 351 58.46 26.75 8.03
N GLY A 352 58.39 25.70 7.20
CA GLY A 352 59.25 25.60 5.99
C GLY A 352 59.87 24.22 5.74
N ILE A 353 60.01 23.39 6.77
CA ILE A 353 60.47 21.99 6.57
C ILE A 353 59.35 21.03 7.04
N LEU A 354 58.96 20.15 6.14
CA LEU A 354 57.98 19.10 6.40
C LEU A 354 58.68 17.71 6.30
N ASN A 355 58.66 16.99 7.41
CA ASN A 355 59.16 15.61 7.47
C ASN A 355 58.01 14.65 7.25
N ILE A 356 58.21 13.68 6.36
CA ILE A 356 57.24 12.62 6.02
C ILE A 356 57.92 11.28 6.33
N THR A 357 57.31 10.50 7.19
CA THR A 357 57.76 9.12 7.49
C THR A 357 56.63 8.15 7.11
N ALA A 358 57.00 7.12 6.38
CA ALA A 358 56.10 6.04 5.96
C ALA A 358 56.73 4.66 6.24
N LYS A 359 55.91 3.60 6.33
CA LYS A 359 56.39 2.22 6.48
C LYS A 359 57.20 1.77 5.27
N ASN A 360 56.72 2.06 4.09
CA ASN A 360 57.29 1.65 2.83
C ASN A 360 58.03 2.81 2.16
N ALA A 361 58.94 2.50 1.23
CA ALA A 361 59.65 3.52 0.48
C ALA A 361 58.66 4.40 -0.30
N ILE A 362 58.74 5.72 -0.08
CA ILE A 362 57.96 6.74 -0.76
C ILE A 362 58.59 6.89 -2.16
N GLU A 363 57.75 6.76 -3.17
CA GLU A 363 58.17 6.99 -4.57
C GLU A 363 57.97 8.43 -4.96
N LYS A 364 56.91 9.08 -4.47
CA LYS A 364 56.53 10.41 -4.90
C LYS A 364 55.74 11.14 -3.79
N VAL A 365 55.99 12.44 -3.67
CA VAL A 365 55.22 13.37 -2.88
C VAL A 365 54.77 14.51 -3.79
N GLU A 366 53.44 14.73 -3.85
CA GLU A 366 52.81 15.84 -4.56
C GLU A 366 52.17 16.81 -3.55
N ILE A 367 52.41 18.11 -3.68
CA ILE A 367 51.71 19.14 -2.87
C ILE A 367 50.89 20.01 -3.83
N THR A 368 49.60 20.12 -3.53
CA THR A 368 48.66 20.92 -4.32
C THR A 368 47.94 21.95 -3.44
N ASN A 369 47.52 23.06 -4.03
CA ASN A 369 46.59 23.98 -3.36
C ASN A 369 45.13 23.49 -3.49
N PHE A 370 44.18 24.14 -2.85
CA PHE A 370 42.76 23.80 -2.91
C PHE A 370 42.12 23.95 -4.29
N ALA A 371 42.75 24.70 -5.23
CA ALA A 371 42.33 24.78 -6.61
C ALA A 371 42.80 23.60 -7.48
N GLY A 372 43.49 22.61 -6.86
CA GLY A 372 44.06 21.44 -7.54
C GLY A 372 45.35 21.72 -8.33
N GLN A 373 45.89 22.93 -8.21
CA GLN A 373 47.17 23.28 -8.86
C GLN A 373 48.32 22.61 -8.12
N ARG A 374 49.14 21.81 -8.82
CA ARG A 374 50.34 21.16 -8.31
C ARG A 374 51.46 22.20 -8.15
N LEU A 375 51.98 22.29 -6.94
CA LEU A 375 53.04 23.27 -6.58
C LEU A 375 54.39 22.60 -6.36
N ILE A 376 54.40 21.37 -5.83
CA ILE A 376 55.61 20.57 -5.61
C ILE A 376 55.35 19.17 -6.12
N ASP A 377 56.37 18.61 -6.80
CA ASP A 377 56.41 17.24 -7.30
C ASP A 377 57.81 16.70 -6.99
N PHE A 378 57.89 15.84 -5.97
CA PHE A 378 59.17 15.35 -5.44
C PHE A 378 59.23 13.83 -5.49
N HIS A 379 60.26 13.31 -6.19
CA HIS A 379 60.49 11.90 -6.36
C HIS A 379 61.62 11.41 -5.44
N LEU A 380 61.45 10.27 -4.78
CA LEU A 380 62.47 9.67 -3.90
C LEU A 380 62.24 8.18 -3.84
N ASN A 381 63.12 7.47 -3.15
CA ASN A 381 62.97 6.04 -2.88
C ASN A 381 63.45 5.77 -1.46
N SER A 382 62.76 6.31 -0.47
CA SER A 382 63.08 6.22 0.96
C SER A 382 61.82 6.25 1.78
N ALA A 383 61.81 5.55 2.92
CA ALA A 383 60.73 5.59 3.89
C ALA A 383 60.61 6.96 4.62
N ASN A 384 61.61 7.80 4.50
CA ASN A 384 61.67 9.12 5.11
C ASN A 384 61.97 10.18 4.05
N ALA A 385 61.26 11.30 4.10
CA ALA A 385 61.45 12.45 3.23
C ALA A 385 61.47 13.73 4.08
N GLU A 386 62.43 14.62 3.75
CA GLU A 386 62.49 15.97 4.26
C GLU A 386 62.26 16.92 3.08
N LEU A 387 61.16 17.69 3.15
CA LEU A 387 60.78 18.61 2.08
C LEU A 387 60.93 20.07 2.57
N ASN A 388 61.70 20.85 1.87
CA ASN A 388 61.73 22.30 2.09
C ASN A 388 60.59 22.92 1.29
N ILE A 389 59.58 23.41 2.01
CA ILE A 389 58.41 24.07 1.49
C ILE A 389 58.34 25.56 1.84
N SER A 390 59.45 26.16 2.32
CA SER A 390 59.53 27.57 2.71
C SER A 390 59.16 28.57 1.61
N GLN A 391 59.18 28.12 0.36
CA GLN A 391 58.77 28.93 -0.81
C GLN A 391 57.23 29.02 -0.97
N LEU A 392 56.47 28.15 -0.30
CA LEU A 392 55.03 28.22 -0.34
C LEU A 392 54.51 29.35 0.59
N LYS A 393 53.51 30.09 0.13
CA LYS A 393 52.81 31.07 0.96
C LYS A 393 52.12 30.46 2.14
N SER A 394 51.94 31.17 3.25
CA SER A 394 51.12 30.69 4.34
C SER A 394 49.74 30.29 3.87
N GLY A 395 49.30 29.08 4.22
CA GLY A 395 48.05 28.52 3.72
C GLY A 395 47.91 27.02 4.07
N VAL A 396 46.80 26.44 3.62
CA VAL A 396 46.52 24.98 3.73
C VAL A 396 46.74 24.34 2.36
N TYR A 397 47.43 23.21 2.38
CA TYR A 397 47.81 22.45 1.20
C TYR A 397 47.44 21.00 1.36
N LEU A 398 47.19 20.31 0.27
CA LEU A 398 46.99 18.86 0.20
C LEU A 398 48.32 18.20 -0.14
N VAL A 399 48.74 17.24 0.68
CA VAL A 399 49.94 16.43 0.48
C VAL A 399 49.52 15.02 0.08
N LYS A 400 49.88 14.59 -1.11
CA LYS A 400 49.67 13.24 -1.61
C LYS A 400 51.00 12.50 -1.59
N VAL A 401 51.07 11.41 -0.84
CA VAL A 401 52.24 10.51 -0.75
C VAL A 401 51.94 9.20 -1.49
N ILE A 402 52.80 8.83 -2.39
CA ILE A 402 52.71 7.60 -3.16
C ILE A 402 53.89 6.70 -2.72
N SER A 403 53.58 5.51 -2.21
CA SER A 403 54.57 4.51 -1.76
C SER A 403 54.48 3.25 -2.59
N LYS A 404 55.56 2.47 -2.64
CA LYS A 404 55.57 1.13 -3.25
C LYS A 404 54.65 0.20 -2.45
N GLN A 405 53.71 -0.42 -3.14
CA GLN A 405 53.02 -1.58 -2.59
C GLN A 405 54.02 -2.79 -2.61
N GLN A 406 54.14 -3.49 -1.50
CA GLN A 406 54.81 -4.80 -1.49
C GLN A 406 53.88 -5.85 -2.08
#